data_26038df4a25450b7c3a8af4120681dc4
#
_entry.id   26038df4a25450b7c3a8af4120681dc4
#
_cell.length_a   1.000
_cell.length_b   1.000
_cell.length_c   1.000
_cell.angle_alpha   90.00
_cell.angle_beta   90.00
_cell.angle_gamma   90.00
#
_symmetry.space_group_name_H-M   'P 1'
#
loop_
_entity.id
_entity.type
_entity.pdbx_description
1 polymer ?
#
loop_
_entity_poly.entity_id
_entity_poly.type
_entity_poly.pdbx_seq_one_letter_code
_entity_poly.pdbx_strand_id
1 'polypeptide(L)'
;DTINSTRIRRNLPPGTTENRFKLDGDYALGRGTLLRGWYQYQKIDYEKASDELRTDTTNNQFGAELRKVMGDGFTGAVRYVFDQRRGSDYDNSRPYEASFTSAVTTAQPIPDNIPTLRHYFVGDYDNNLIRVEGAWSPTEQLSLTARADWYKRDYKGPDCGGGNDQVLAPALFFPSQCLGRTEAVGESYTIDGSWVPMDGLNVFLFYTFSRFTTDQAGRAWNNTTAQAVSEAQNWQSSLEYLDNTAGAGLRYTPAGKQWDMGAQYIYTDGKGKTSLTPGSALTATSVPDTSTRLDSLQLYGKYVVNKNVLLRFNYAYEKYRTSDWAFDNATPTSSNNVLLTGHQAPNYTANVFGISVAY
;
A
#
# COMPACT_ATOMS: atom_id res chain seq x y z
N ASP A 1 -34.29 -5.96 -10.91
CA ASP A 1 -33.64 -5.40 -9.71
C ASP A 1 -32.33 -6.11 -9.45
N THR A 2 -31.28 -5.63 -10.08
CA THR A 2 -29.92 -6.15 -10.00
C THR A 2 -29.18 -5.73 -8.73
N ILE A 3 -29.86 -5.07 -7.80
CA ILE A 3 -29.29 -4.57 -6.55
C ILE A 3 -28.97 -5.69 -5.55
N ASN A 4 -29.58 -6.84 -5.70
CA ASN A 4 -29.29 -8.03 -4.91
C ASN A 4 -28.25 -8.96 -5.53
N SER A 5 -27.51 -8.48 -6.52
CA SER A 5 -26.42 -9.26 -7.07
C SER A 5 -25.32 -9.40 -6.02
N THR A 6 -24.78 -10.58 -5.91
CA THR A 6 -23.61 -10.92 -5.09
C THR A 6 -22.40 -10.05 -5.33
N ARG A 7 -22.35 -9.29 -6.42
CA ARG A 7 -21.34 -8.25 -6.68
C ARG A 7 -21.23 -7.22 -5.55
N ILE A 8 -22.34 -6.86 -4.90
CA ILE A 8 -22.32 -5.91 -3.78
C ILE A 8 -21.71 -6.55 -2.53
N ARG A 9 -21.89 -7.86 -2.35
CA ARG A 9 -21.32 -8.59 -1.21
C ARG A 9 -19.80 -8.74 -1.27
N ARG A 10 -19.20 -8.63 -2.44
CA ARG A 10 -17.75 -8.70 -2.63
C ARG A 10 -16.98 -7.51 -2.10
N ASN A 11 -17.65 -6.43 -1.82
CA ASN A 11 -17.04 -5.26 -1.20
C ASN A 11 -17.04 -5.35 0.33
N LEU A 12 -17.63 -6.39 0.90
CA LEU A 12 -17.57 -6.64 2.33
C LEU A 12 -16.32 -7.48 2.63
N PRO A 13 -15.47 -7.04 3.57
CA PRO A 13 -14.37 -7.87 4.00
C PRO A 13 -14.91 -9.18 4.57
N PRO A 14 -14.37 -10.34 4.16
CA PRO A 14 -14.79 -11.62 4.70
C PRO A 14 -14.46 -11.69 6.20
N GLY A 15 -15.26 -12.39 6.97
CA GLY A 15 -14.87 -12.80 8.31
C GLY A 15 -13.62 -13.68 8.23
N THR A 16 -12.66 -13.44 9.08
CA THR A 16 -11.39 -14.19 9.08
C THR A 16 -11.04 -14.69 10.47
N THR A 17 -10.45 -15.88 10.53
CA THR A 17 -9.78 -16.40 11.72
C THR A 17 -8.27 -16.43 11.45
N GLU A 18 -7.52 -15.78 12.31
CA GLU A 18 -6.07 -15.69 12.19
C GLU A 18 -5.36 -16.46 13.29
N ASN A 19 -4.41 -17.31 12.91
CA ASN A 19 -3.48 -17.99 13.80
C ASN A 19 -2.06 -17.52 13.48
N ARG A 20 -1.33 -17.04 14.50
CA ARG A 20 0.03 -16.54 14.34
C ARG A 20 0.97 -17.19 15.34
N PHE A 21 2.09 -17.66 14.84
CA PHE A 21 3.23 -18.13 15.63
C PHE A 21 4.45 -17.29 15.29
N LYS A 22 5.21 -16.87 16.30
CA LYS A 22 6.46 -16.14 16.12
C LYS A 22 7.53 -16.70 17.02
N LEU A 23 8.72 -16.90 16.46
CA LEU A 23 9.95 -17.23 17.17
C LEU A 23 11.00 -16.18 16.81
N ASP A 24 11.65 -15.58 17.79
CA ASP A 24 12.76 -14.67 17.57
C ASP A 24 13.86 -14.89 18.59
N GLY A 25 15.09 -14.52 18.22
CA GLY A 25 16.25 -14.62 19.08
C GLY A 25 17.34 -13.64 18.67
N ASP A 26 18.09 -13.19 19.67
CA ASP A 26 19.20 -12.28 19.53
C ASP A 26 20.49 -12.96 19.97
N TYR A 27 21.57 -12.76 19.21
CA TYR A 27 22.89 -13.28 19.52
C TYR A 27 23.94 -12.17 19.49
N ALA A 28 24.61 -11.96 20.62
CA ALA A 28 25.67 -10.96 20.75
C ALA A 28 26.99 -11.53 20.19
N LEU A 29 27.43 -10.97 19.05
CA LEU A 29 28.72 -11.32 18.42
C LEU A 29 29.93 -10.65 19.08
N GLY A 30 29.69 -9.78 20.10
CA GLY A 30 30.73 -9.01 20.77
C GLY A 30 31.06 -7.69 20.06
N ARG A 31 31.84 -6.83 20.74
CA ARG A 31 32.26 -5.52 20.24
C ARG A 31 31.10 -4.65 19.69
N GLY A 32 29.94 -4.65 20.41
CA GLY A 32 28.77 -3.87 20.00
C GLY A 32 28.03 -4.39 18.77
N THR A 33 28.26 -5.65 18.37
CA THR A 33 27.60 -6.29 17.24
C THR A 33 26.55 -7.27 17.74
N LEU A 34 25.31 -7.12 17.23
CA LEU A 34 24.15 -7.96 17.53
C LEU A 34 23.62 -8.56 16.23
N LEU A 35 23.41 -9.87 16.23
CA LEU A 35 22.67 -10.58 15.19
C LEU A 35 21.31 -10.96 15.75
N ARG A 36 20.25 -10.60 15.05
CA ARG A 36 18.87 -10.96 15.34
C ARG A 36 18.33 -11.84 14.24
N GLY A 37 17.63 -12.91 14.59
CA GLY A 37 16.90 -13.74 13.65
C GLY A 37 15.47 -13.94 14.10
N TRP A 38 14.54 -14.07 13.16
CA TRP A 38 13.15 -14.42 13.48
C TRP A 38 12.50 -15.24 12.38
N TYR A 39 11.50 -15.98 12.82
CA TYR A 39 10.56 -16.68 11.96
C TYR A 39 9.15 -16.34 12.43
N GLN A 40 8.26 -16.08 11.49
CA GLN A 40 6.83 -15.91 11.75
C GLN A 40 6.03 -16.76 10.77
N TYR A 41 5.12 -17.52 11.33
CA TYR A 41 4.08 -18.24 10.61
C TYR A 41 2.74 -17.58 10.89
N GLN A 42 1.92 -17.37 9.86
CA GLN A 42 0.58 -16.84 9.97
C GLN A 42 -0.33 -17.64 9.05
N LYS A 43 -1.44 -18.14 9.58
CA LYS A 43 -2.51 -18.73 8.78
C LYS A 43 -3.78 -17.92 8.96
N ILE A 44 -4.41 -17.58 7.85
CA ILE A 44 -5.69 -16.86 7.80
C ILE A 44 -6.68 -17.78 7.11
N ASP A 45 -7.71 -18.20 7.84
CA ASP A 45 -8.84 -18.93 7.34
C ASP A 45 -9.99 -17.95 7.04
N TYR A 46 -10.56 -18.01 5.84
CA TYR A 46 -11.65 -17.14 5.40
C TYR A 46 -13.00 -17.81 5.71
N GLU A 47 -13.86 -17.10 6.43
CA GLU A 47 -15.22 -17.58 6.68
C GLU A 47 -15.98 -17.64 5.36
N LYS A 48 -16.35 -18.88 4.98
CA LYS A 48 -17.07 -19.15 3.72
C LYS A 48 -16.48 -18.36 2.55
N ALA A 49 -15.44 -18.85 2.07
CA ALA A 49 -14.67 -18.48 0.91
C ALA A 49 -15.42 -17.93 -0.32
N SER A 50 -16.64 -17.49 -0.15
CA SER A 50 -17.51 -17.09 -1.26
C SER A 50 -16.94 -15.96 -2.08
N ASP A 51 -16.24 -15.03 -1.45
CA ASP A 51 -15.84 -13.81 -2.13
C ASP A 51 -14.36 -13.81 -2.55
N GLU A 52 -13.51 -14.55 -1.82
CA GLU A 52 -12.08 -14.65 -2.14
C GLU A 52 -11.73 -15.84 -3.01
N LEU A 53 -12.68 -16.75 -3.25
CA LEU A 53 -12.49 -17.99 -4.01
C LEU A 53 -11.40 -18.91 -3.43
N ARG A 54 -10.95 -18.64 -2.22
CA ARG A 54 -9.95 -19.40 -1.46
C ARG A 54 -10.46 -19.64 -0.04
N THR A 55 -10.06 -20.77 0.56
CA THR A 55 -10.41 -21.10 1.94
C THR A 55 -9.44 -20.54 2.96
N ASP A 56 -8.18 -20.42 2.57
CA ASP A 56 -7.14 -19.95 3.46
C ASP A 56 -5.93 -19.38 2.73
N THR A 57 -5.11 -18.65 3.48
CA THR A 57 -3.75 -18.26 3.10
C THR A 57 -2.79 -18.49 4.26
N THR A 58 -1.57 -18.87 3.92
CA THR A 58 -0.46 -19.09 4.86
C THR A 58 0.70 -18.18 4.48
N ASN A 59 1.19 -17.40 5.45
CA ASN A 59 2.40 -16.58 5.31
C ASN A 59 3.53 -17.18 6.14
N ASN A 60 4.70 -17.32 5.54
CA ASN A 60 5.95 -17.66 6.20
C ASN A 60 6.92 -16.51 6.02
N GLN A 61 7.39 -15.94 7.11
CA GLN A 61 8.35 -14.84 7.09
C GLN A 61 9.63 -15.26 7.83
N PHE A 62 10.77 -15.09 7.18
CA PHE A 62 12.09 -15.26 7.75
C PHE A 62 12.81 -13.92 7.71
N GLY A 63 13.47 -13.56 8.79
CA GLY A 63 14.23 -12.34 8.81
C GLY A 63 15.53 -12.46 9.60
N ALA A 64 16.50 -11.67 9.17
CA ALA A 64 17.75 -11.48 9.88
C ALA A 64 18.13 -10.01 9.89
N GLU A 65 18.71 -9.57 11.00
CA GLU A 65 19.24 -8.21 11.16
C GLU A 65 20.63 -8.28 11.80
N LEU A 66 21.58 -7.61 11.19
CA LEU A 66 22.88 -7.35 11.77
C LEU A 66 22.92 -5.89 12.18
N ARG A 67 23.09 -5.62 13.48
CA ARG A 67 23.24 -4.29 14.04
C ARG A 67 24.62 -4.14 14.66
N LYS A 68 25.27 -3.01 14.43
CA LYS A 68 26.56 -2.70 15.01
C LYS A 68 26.58 -1.29 15.57
N VAL A 69 26.98 -1.19 16.84
CA VAL A 69 27.35 0.06 17.47
C VAL A 69 28.84 0.27 17.20
N MET A 70 29.17 1.36 16.53
CA MET A 70 30.54 1.78 16.25
C MET A 70 30.88 2.96 17.18
N GLY A 71 32.15 3.21 17.45
CA GLY A 71 32.57 4.37 18.26
C GLY A 71 31.98 5.67 17.74
N ASP A 72 32.13 6.75 18.54
CA ASP A 72 31.72 8.12 18.17
C ASP A 72 30.21 8.29 17.84
N GLY A 73 29.35 7.54 18.57
CA GLY A 73 27.89 7.71 18.49
C GLY A 73 27.24 7.18 17.21
N PHE A 74 27.93 6.36 16.43
CA PHE A 74 27.37 5.78 15.21
C PHE A 74 26.83 4.36 15.45
N THR A 75 25.61 4.10 14.96
CA THR A 75 24.98 2.77 14.91
C THR A 75 24.50 2.48 13.50
N GLY A 76 24.87 1.35 12.96
CA GLY A 76 24.40 0.87 11.65
C GLY A 76 23.64 -0.44 11.80
N ALA A 77 22.65 -0.66 10.93
CA ALA A 77 21.93 -1.92 10.83
C ALA A 77 21.63 -2.27 9.38
N VAL A 78 21.69 -3.57 9.08
CA VAL A 78 21.22 -4.15 7.82
C VAL A 78 20.26 -5.25 8.16
N ARG A 79 19.08 -5.21 7.54
CA ARG A 79 18.01 -6.19 7.72
C ARG A 79 17.63 -6.78 6.37
N TYR A 80 17.44 -8.09 6.37
CA TYR A 80 16.84 -8.82 5.26
C TYR A 80 15.60 -9.56 5.75
N VAL A 81 14.52 -9.52 4.96
CA VAL A 81 13.30 -10.27 5.22
C VAL A 81 12.88 -10.97 3.94
N PHE A 82 12.70 -12.27 4.03
CA PHE A 82 11.99 -13.05 3.03
C PHE A 82 10.60 -13.38 3.55
N ASP A 83 9.56 -13.07 2.78
CA ASP A 83 8.16 -13.31 3.12
C ASP A 83 7.49 -14.04 1.96
N GLN A 84 6.90 -15.18 2.25
CA GLN A 84 6.23 -16.02 1.29
C GLN A 84 4.78 -16.22 1.69
N ARG A 85 3.86 -15.97 0.78
CA ARG A 85 2.46 -16.32 0.94
C ARG A 85 2.06 -17.41 -0.03
N ARG A 86 1.32 -18.38 0.49
CA ARG A 86 0.64 -19.43 -0.27
C ARG A 86 -0.77 -19.59 0.27
N GLY A 87 -1.72 -19.90 -0.58
CA GLY A 87 -3.09 -20.17 -0.20
C GLY A 87 -3.59 -21.46 -0.78
N SER A 88 -4.78 -21.88 -0.37
CA SER A 88 -5.54 -22.94 -1.01
C SER A 88 -5.80 -22.63 -2.48
N ASP A 89 -6.07 -23.66 -3.26
CA ASP A 89 -6.49 -23.47 -4.65
C ASP A 89 -7.76 -22.58 -4.74
N TYR A 90 -7.84 -21.81 -5.82
CA TYR A 90 -9.04 -21.04 -6.08
C TYR A 90 -10.20 -21.96 -6.46
N ASP A 91 -11.35 -21.76 -5.83
CA ASP A 91 -12.57 -22.50 -6.19
C ASP A 91 -13.20 -21.92 -7.46
N ASN A 92 -12.75 -22.42 -8.59
CA ASN A 92 -13.27 -22.03 -9.89
C ASN A 92 -14.64 -22.69 -10.22
N SER A 93 -15.11 -23.60 -9.35
CA SER A 93 -16.39 -24.31 -9.56
C SER A 93 -17.60 -23.50 -9.12
N ARG A 94 -17.37 -22.41 -8.35
CA ARG A 94 -18.45 -21.55 -7.91
C ARG A 94 -18.95 -20.74 -9.10
N PRO A 95 -20.18 -20.99 -9.53
CA PRO A 95 -20.80 -20.12 -10.49
C PRO A 95 -20.89 -18.74 -9.88
N TYR A 96 -20.63 -17.74 -10.66
CA TYR A 96 -21.03 -16.37 -10.35
C TYR A 96 -22.53 -16.34 -10.26
N GLU A 97 -22.93 -16.83 -9.16
CA GLU A 97 -24.30 -17.11 -8.76
C GLU A 97 -25.40 -17.07 -9.80
N ALA A 98 -26.32 -17.93 -9.55
CA ALA A 98 -27.66 -18.06 -10.07
C ALA A 98 -28.46 -16.74 -10.29
N SER A 99 -27.95 -15.58 -9.96
CA SER A 99 -28.58 -14.29 -10.26
C SER A 99 -28.44 -13.85 -11.71
N PHE A 100 -27.57 -14.47 -12.49
CA PHE A 100 -27.65 -14.46 -13.95
C PHE A 100 -28.50 -15.61 -14.46
N THR A 101 -29.58 -15.86 -13.74
CA THR A 101 -30.53 -16.89 -14.09
C THR A 101 -30.94 -16.78 -15.54
N SER A 102 -30.99 -17.89 -16.15
CA SER A 102 -31.72 -18.22 -17.39
C SER A 102 -31.15 -17.79 -18.73
N ALA A 103 -30.19 -16.93 -18.84
CA ALA A 103 -29.58 -16.58 -20.14
C ALA A 103 -28.09 -16.91 -20.25
N VAL A 104 -27.43 -17.34 -19.17
CA VAL A 104 -26.08 -17.87 -19.29
C VAL A 104 -26.19 -19.30 -19.73
N THR A 105 -26.30 -19.46 -21.05
CA THR A 105 -26.06 -20.76 -21.67
C THR A 105 -24.66 -21.20 -21.27
N THR A 106 -24.46 -22.46 -21.06
CA THR A 106 -23.27 -23.20 -20.66
C THR A 106 -21.95 -22.84 -21.38
N ALA A 107 -21.94 -21.82 -22.21
CA ALA A 107 -20.82 -21.42 -23.07
C ALA A 107 -20.23 -20.05 -22.71
N GLN A 108 -20.72 -19.35 -21.68
CA GLN A 108 -20.14 -18.05 -21.33
C GLN A 108 -19.26 -18.17 -20.08
N PRO A 109 -17.98 -17.79 -20.16
CA PRO A 109 -17.11 -17.78 -19.02
C PRO A 109 -17.65 -16.79 -17.99
N ILE A 110 -17.60 -17.20 -16.75
CA ILE A 110 -18.06 -16.37 -15.64
C ILE A 110 -16.98 -15.33 -15.37
N PRO A 111 -17.29 -14.04 -15.43
CA PRO A 111 -16.31 -12.96 -15.28
C PRO A 111 -15.45 -13.05 -14.02
N ASP A 112 -15.91 -13.75 -13.01
CA ASP A 112 -15.27 -13.81 -11.70
C ASP A 112 -14.13 -14.80 -11.59
N ASN A 113 -14.09 -15.74 -12.49
CA ASN A 113 -12.98 -16.69 -12.59
C ASN A 113 -11.86 -16.16 -13.49
N ILE A 114 -11.99 -14.92 -13.98
CA ILE A 114 -10.93 -14.29 -14.75
C ILE A 114 -9.78 -13.96 -13.80
N PRO A 115 -8.58 -14.50 -14.01
CA PRO A 115 -7.44 -14.30 -13.11
C PRO A 115 -7.10 -12.84 -12.81
N THR A 116 -7.38 -11.94 -13.77
CA THR A 116 -7.15 -10.49 -13.60
C THR A 116 -8.08 -9.82 -12.60
N LEU A 117 -9.21 -10.44 -12.27
CA LEU A 117 -10.18 -9.94 -11.30
C LEU A 117 -9.96 -10.53 -9.90
N ARG A 118 -9.03 -11.47 -9.72
CA ARG A 118 -8.68 -12.02 -8.42
C ARG A 118 -7.98 -10.98 -7.57
N HIS A 119 -8.28 -11.01 -6.30
CA HIS A 119 -7.73 -10.03 -5.38
C HIS A 119 -6.26 -10.30 -5.09
N TYR A 120 -5.39 -9.35 -5.42
CA TYR A 120 -3.94 -9.47 -5.21
C TYR A 120 -3.55 -9.59 -3.73
N PHE A 121 -4.41 -9.15 -2.81
CA PHE A 121 -4.14 -9.22 -1.38
C PHE A 121 -4.31 -10.61 -0.79
N VAL A 122 -4.91 -11.57 -1.53
CA VAL A 122 -4.95 -13.00 -1.19
C VAL A 122 -4.07 -13.84 -2.12
N GLY A 123 -3.47 -13.25 -3.15
CA GLY A 123 -2.65 -13.92 -4.15
C GLY A 123 -1.33 -14.45 -3.56
N ASP A 124 -0.81 -15.52 -4.15
CA ASP A 124 0.49 -16.09 -3.78
C ASP A 124 1.63 -15.18 -4.20
N TYR A 125 2.62 -15.05 -3.35
CA TYR A 125 3.82 -14.27 -3.68
C TYR A 125 5.07 -14.74 -2.94
N ASP A 126 6.21 -14.37 -3.48
CA ASP A 126 7.49 -14.31 -2.79
C ASP A 126 7.93 -12.83 -2.70
N ASN A 127 8.33 -12.39 -1.51
CA ASN A 127 8.72 -11.01 -1.26
C ASN A 127 10.08 -10.98 -0.58
N ASN A 128 10.97 -10.17 -1.12
CA ASN A 128 12.29 -9.89 -0.53
C ASN A 128 12.31 -8.43 -0.11
N LEU A 129 12.75 -8.16 1.11
CA LEU A 129 12.92 -6.82 1.63
C LEU A 129 14.33 -6.67 2.21
N ILE A 130 14.99 -5.59 1.83
CA ILE A 130 16.26 -5.16 2.39
C ILE A 130 16.06 -3.79 3.01
N ARG A 131 16.56 -3.61 4.23
CA ARG A 131 16.64 -2.32 4.90
C ARG A 131 18.06 -2.06 5.35
N VAL A 132 18.55 -0.88 5.09
CA VAL A 132 19.80 -0.36 5.63
C VAL A 132 19.49 0.89 6.43
N GLU A 133 20.02 0.97 7.64
CA GLU A 133 19.77 2.08 8.56
C GLU A 133 21.09 2.50 9.22
N GLY A 134 21.29 3.80 9.31
CA GLY A 134 22.40 4.41 10.06
C GLY A 134 21.88 5.52 10.94
N ALA A 135 22.29 5.52 12.20
CA ALA A 135 22.05 6.61 13.15
C ALA A 135 23.39 7.13 13.68
N TRP A 136 23.53 8.44 13.68
CA TRP A 136 24.74 9.11 14.12
C TRP A 136 24.44 10.29 15.05
N SER A 137 25.04 10.26 16.21
CA SER A 137 24.93 11.33 17.21
C SER A 137 26.32 11.91 17.48
N PRO A 138 26.82 12.82 16.60
CA PRO A 138 28.17 13.40 16.75
C PRO A 138 28.35 14.21 18.03
N THR A 139 27.26 14.73 18.57
CA THR A 139 27.20 15.43 19.85
C THR A 139 25.94 15.01 20.62
N GLU A 140 25.86 15.35 21.90
CA GLU A 140 24.64 15.13 22.70
C GLU A 140 23.43 15.93 22.17
N GLN A 141 23.69 16.96 21.37
CA GLN A 141 22.69 17.88 20.87
C GLN A 141 22.22 17.56 19.45
N LEU A 142 22.98 16.78 18.68
CA LEU A 142 22.68 16.49 17.28
C LEU A 142 22.54 14.99 17.02
N SER A 143 21.42 14.59 16.46
CA SER A 143 21.16 13.23 15.98
C SER A 143 20.73 13.26 14.53
N LEU A 144 21.33 12.39 13.73
CA LEU A 144 21.03 12.20 12.32
C LEU A 144 20.70 10.72 12.07
N THR A 145 19.67 10.46 11.29
CA THR A 145 19.30 9.10 10.87
C THR A 145 19.14 9.06 9.35
N ALA A 146 19.65 8.01 8.72
CA ALA A 146 19.41 7.71 7.34
C ALA A 146 18.91 6.28 7.19
N ARG A 147 17.89 6.07 6.37
CA ARG A 147 17.30 4.76 6.12
C ARG A 147 17.02 4.59 4.64
N ALA A 148 17.34 3.40 4.12
CA ALA A 148 16.98 2.95 2.81
C ALA A 148 16.23 1.62 2.92
N ASP A 149 15.05 1.57 2.33
CA ASP A 149 14.22 0.39 2.20
C ASP A 149 14.09 0.03 0.73
N TRP A 150 14.20 -1.23 0.42
CA TRP A 150 13.89 -1.77 -0.87
C TRP A 150 13.16 -3.10 -0.73
N TYR A 151 12.09 -3.31 -1.50
CA TYR A 151 11.43 -4.60 -1.58
C TYR A 151 11.03 -4.94 -3.01
N LYS A 152 11.01 -6.24 -3.26
CA LYS A 152 10.48 -6.82 -4.49
C LYS A 152 9.56 -7.98 -4.16
N ARG A 153 8.35 -7.92 -4.68
CA ARG A 153 7.34 -8.95 -4.55
C ARG A 153 6.99 -9.50 -5.92
N ASP A 154 7.24 -10.80 -6.09
CA ASP A 154 6.89 -11.56 -7.28
C ASP A 154 5.63 -12.38 -7.00
N TYR A 155 4.54 -12.09 -7.70
CA TYR A 155 3.29 -12.84 -7.55
C TYR A 155 3.34 -14.14 -8.32
N LYS A 156 2.82 -15.21 -7.72
CA LYS A 156 2.95 -16.59 -8.17
C LYS A 156 1.59 -17.30 -8.25
N GLY A 157 1.60 -18.44 -8.93
CA GLY A 157 0.50 -19.40 -8.94
C GLY A 157 -0.68 -18.98 -9.81
N PRO A 158 -1.89 -19.36 -9.42
CA PRO A 158 -3.10 -19.12 -10.21
C PRO A 158 -3.37 -17.65 -10.48
N ASP A 159 -2.81 -16.75 -9.69
CA ASP A 159 -2.90 -15.31 -9.89
C ASP A 159 -2.10 -14.85 -11.11
N CYS A 160 -1.11 -15.63 -11.50
CA CYS A 160 -0.34 -15.45 -12.71
C CYS A 160 -0.94 -16.18 -13.93
N GLY A 161 -2.15 -16.64 -13.87
CA GLY A 161 -2.90 -16.93 -15.06
C GLY A 161 -2.99 -18.33 -15.51
N GLY A 162 -2.82 -19.26 -14.82
CA GLY A 162 -3.20 -20.60 -15.19
C GLY A 162 -4.56 -21.02 -14.67
N GLY A 163 -5.49 -20.13 -14.64
CA GLY A 163 -6.86 -20.47 -14.27
C GLY A 163 -7.45 -21.43 -15.28
N ASN A 164 -7.33 -22.70 -14.96
CA ASN A 164 -7.96 -23.77 -15.69
C ASN A 164 -9.44 -23.73 -15.34
N ASP A 165 -10.20 -22.89 -16.00
CA ASP A 165 -11.65 -22.95 -15.91
C ASP A 165 -12.17 -24.08 -16.79
N GLN A 166 -11.74 -25.30 -16.45
CA GLN A 166 -12.17 -26.51 -17.16
C GLN A 166 -13.66 -26.81 -17.01
N VAL A 167 -14.32 -26.13 -16.06
CA VAL A 167 -15.71 -26.44 -15.71
C VAL A 167 -16.69 -25.92 -16.76
N LEU A 168 -16.35 -24.82 -17.43
CA LEU A 168 -17.30 -24.15 -18.32
C LEU A 168 -17.08 -24.38 -19.81
N ALA A 169 -15.87 -24.52 -20.26
CA ALA A 169 -15.55 -25.02 -21.62
C ALA A 169 -14.05 -25.30 -21.75
N PRO A 170 -13.62 -26.49 -22.18
CA PRO A 170 -12.21 -26.79 -22.43
C PRO A 170 -11.56 -25.88 -23.47
N ALA A 171 -12.37 -25.18 -24.27
CA ALA A 171 -11.92 -24.23 -25.29
C ALA A 171 -11.64 -22.82 -24.74
N LEU A 172 -12.00 -22.52 -23.50
CA LEU A 172 -11.77 -21.23 -22.85
C LEU A 172 -10.55 -21.25 -21.95
N PHE A 173 -9.60 -22.07 -22.26
CA PHE A 173 -8.33 -22.17 -21.64
C PHE A 173 -7.64 -20.79 -21.67
N PHE A 174 -7.45 -20.16 -20.51
CA PHE A 174 -6.52 -19.07 -20.40
C PHE A 174 -5.12 -19.70 -20.44
N PRO A 175 -4.31 -19.45 -21.47
CA PRO A 175 -2.97 -20.02 -21.52
C PRO A 175 -2.19 -19.56 -20.29
N SER A 176 -1.18 -20.33 -19.91
CA SER A 176 -0.33 -20.19 -18.73
C SER A 176 0.50 -18.90 -18.66
N GLN A 177 0.00 -17.80 -19.17
CA GLN A 177 0.63 -16.50 -19.04
C GLN A 177 0.11 -15.81 -17.77
N CYS A 178 1.01 -15.20 -17.04
CA CYS A 178 0.70 -14.44 -15.86
C CYS A 178 -0.34 -13.36 -16.16
N LEU A 179 -1.56 -13.55 -15.70
CA LEU A 179 -2.63 -12.56 -15.75
C LEU A 179 -2.93 -12.08 -14.35
N GLY A 180 -3.11 -10.77 -14.18
CA GLY A 180 -3.23 -10.13 -12.88
C GLY A 180 -1.96 -9.40 -12.49
N ARG A 181 -1.78 -9.15 -11.21
CA ARG A 181 -0.56 -8.51 -10.71
C ARG A 181 0.61 -9.48 -10.79
N THR A 182 1.68 -9.07 -11.46
CA THR A 182 2.86 -9.91 -11.68
C THR A 182 4.01 -9.55 -10.75
N GLU A 183 4.21 -8.24 -10.53
CA GLU A 183 5.30 -7.74 -9.71
C GLU A 183 4.88 -6.49 -8.95
N ALA A 184 5.48 -6.27 -7.78
CA ALA A 184 5.47 -5.01 -7.08
C ALA A 184 6.87 -4.72 -6.52
N VAL A 185 7.42 -3.56 -6.85
CA VAL A 185 8.72 -3.09 -6.36
C VAL A 185 8.53 -1.78 -5.63
N GLY A 186 9.18 -1.64 -4.49
CA GLY A 186 9.18 -0.39 -3.75
C GLY A 186 10.55 -0.05 -3.23
N GLU A 187 10.88 1.22 -3.26
CA GLU A 187 12.06 1.79 -2.66
C GLU A 187 11.72 3.07 -1.90
N SER A 188 12.38 3.28 -0.79
CA SER A 188 12.21 4.48 0.03
C SER A 188 13.52 4.86 0.67
N TYR A 189 13.84 6.15 0.62
CA TYR A 189 15.03 6.73 1.21
C TYR A 189 14.62 7.87 2.12
N THR A 190 14.94 7.74 3.41
CA THR A 190 14.63 8.75 4.41
C THR A 190 15.91 9.25 5.05
N ILE A 191 16.03 10.54 5.21
CA ILE A 191 17.01 11.19 6.07
C ILE A 191 16.28 12.10 7.04
N ASP A 192 16.62 12.02 8.30
CA ASP A 192 16.08 12.88 9.34
C ASP A 192 17.17 13.38 10.28
N GLY A 193 16.94 14.52 10.86
CA GLY A 193 17.84 15.15 11.82
C GLY A 193 17.08 15.84 12.93
N SER A 194 17.62 15.75 14.13
CA SER A 194 17.13 16.42 15.34
C SER A 194 18.27 17.16 16.01
N TRP A 195 18.04 18.42 16.34
CA TRP A 195 19.02 19.28 16.96
C TRP A 195 18.42 20.01 18.16
N VAL A 196 19.15 19.96 19.29
CA VAL A 196 18.81 20.61 20.55
C VAL A 196 19.80 21.75 20.81
N PRO A 197 19.65 22.94 20.18
CA PRO A 197 20.62 24.04 20.28
C PRO A 197 20.72 24.65 21.66
N MET A 198 19.66 24.51 22.45
CA MET A 198 19.61 24.98 23.85
C MET A 198 18.55 24.18 24.62
N ASP A 199 18.60 24.24 25.93
CA ASP A 199 17.67 23.56 26.82
C ASP A 199 16.21 23.89 26.46
N GLY A 200 15.41 22.85 26.28
CA GLY A 200 13.99 22.95 25.98
C GLY A 200 13.65 23.22 24.53
N LEU A 201 14.60 23.52 23.62
CA LEU A 201 14.36 23.70 22.21
C LEU A 201 14.84 22.49 21.40
N ASN A 202 13.94 21.81 20.71
CA ASN A 202 14.26 20.77 19.73
C ASN A 202 13.80 21.25 18.35
N VAL A 203 14.70 21.19 17.39
CA VAL A 203 14.46 21.46 15.96
C VAL A 203 14.65 20.15 15.21
N PHE A 204 13.72 19.80 14.32
CA PHE A 204 13.86 18.61 13.49
C PHE A 204 13.55 18.91 12.03
N LEU A 205 14.14 18.12 11.17
CA LEU A 205 13.89 18.15 9.73
C LEU A 205 13.95 16.72 9.20
N PHE A 206 13.19 16.45 8.14
CA PHE A 206 13.26 15.18 7.45
C PHE A 206 12.95 15.36 5.96
N TYR A 207 13.45 14.40 5.20
CA TYR A 207 13.12 14.22 3.80
C TYR A 207 12.96 12.73 3.51
N THR A 208 11.91 12.39 2.78
CA THR A 208 11.65 11.03 2.29
C THR A 208 11.36 11.09 0.80
N PHE A 209 12.09 10.29 0.06
CA PHE A 209 11.76 9.91 -1.32
C PHE A 209 11.22 8.50 -1.31
N SER A 210 10.12 8.26 -2.03
CA SER A 210 9.56 6.91 -2.23
C SER A 210 9.20 6.71 -3.69
N ARG A 211 9.49 5.50 -4.18
CA ARG A 211 9.06 5.02 -5.48
C ARG A 211 8.39 3.67 -5.32
N PHE A 212 7.24 3.52 -5.91
CA PHE A 212 6.50 2.28 -5.94
C PHE A 212 6.07 1.96 -7.36
N THR A 213 6.39 0.76 -7.85
CA THR A 213 6.01 0.28 -9.17
C THR A 213 5.19 -1.00 -9.02
N THR A 214 4.12 -1.10 -9.77
CA THR A 214 3.30 -2.30 -9.85
C THR A 214 3.08 -2.66 -11.31
N ASP A 215 3.46 -3.88 -11.67
CA ASP A 215 3.23 -4.46 -12.97
C ASP A 215 2.07 -5.43 -12.93
N GLN A 216 1.25 -5.37 -13.95
CA GLN A 216 0.13 -6.29 -14.13
C GLN A 216 -0.03 -6.65 -15.60
N ALA A 217 -0.57 -7.83 -15.82
CA ALA A 217 -0.91 -8.32 -17.14
C ALA A 217 -2.38 -8.77 -17.17
N GLY A 218 -3.02 -8.57 -18.27
CA GLY A 218 -4.41 -8.97 -18.44
C GLY A 218 -4.73 -9.30 -19.88
N ARG A 219 -5.95 -9.70 -20.12
CA ARG A 219 -6.49 -9.96 -21.44
C ARG A 219 -7.80 -9.22 -21.59
N ALA A 220 -7.94 -8.47 -22.69
CA ALA A 220 -9.22 -7.92 -23.05
C ALA A 220 -10.13 -9.07 -23.46
N TRP A 221 -11.30 -9.11 -22.85
CA TRP A 221 -12.24 -10.19 -23.02
C TRP A 221 -13.60 -9.65 -23.45
N ASN A 222 -14.22 -10.34 -24.37
CA ASN A 222 -15.63 -10.17 -24.65
C ASN A 222 -16.32 -11.55 -24.59
N ASN A 223 -17.61 -11.55 -24.73
CA ASN A 223 -18.43 -12.76 -24.66
C ASN A 223 -18.30 -13.71 -25.87
N THR A 224 -17.29 -13.54 -26.72
CA THR A 224 -17.02 -14.46 -27.82
C THR A 224 -15.83 -15.35 -27.51
N THR A 225 -15.97 -16.64 -27.69
CA THR A 225 -14.96 -17.67 -27.39
C THR A 225 -13.62 -17.41 -28.08
N ALA A 226 -13.65 -16.90 -29.30
CA ALA A 226 -12.44 -16.65 -30.07
C ALA A 226 -11.52 -15.58 -29.45
N GLN A 227 -12.09 -14.60 -28.79
CA GLN A 227 -11.29 -13.54 -28.12
C GLN A 227 -10.72 -14.01 -26.79
N ALA A 228 -11.38 -14.90 -26.08
CA ALA A 228 -10.93 -15.37 -24.77
C ALA A 228 -9.59 -16.13 -24.84
N VAL A 229 -9.25 -16.73 -25.97
CA VAL A 229 -8.02 -17.51 -26.16
C VAL A 229 -6.94 -16.79 -26.98
N SER A 230 -7.24 -15.61 -27.52
CA SER A 230 -6.32 -14.87 -28.39
C SER A 230 -5.29 -14.09 -27.59
N GLU A 231 -4.01 -14.41 -27.77
CA GLU A 231 -2.89 -13.67 -27.20
C GLU A 231 -2.79 -12.24 -27.74
N ALA A 232 -3.32 -11.99 -28.92
CA ALA A 232 -3.41 -10.65 -29.49
C ALA A 232 -4.24 -9.67 -28.66
N GLN A 233 -5.08 -10.20 -27.75
CA GLN A 233 -5.87 -9.44 -26.77
C GLN A 233 -5.16 -9.24 -25.43
N ASN A 234 -3.94 -9.73 -25.26
CA ASN A 234 -3.16 -9.51 -24.04
C ASN A 234 -2.75 -8.05 -23.94
N TRP A 235 -2.68 -7.56 -22.72
CA TRP A 235 -2.15 -6.22 -22.39
C TRP A 235 -1.28 -6.29 -21.14
N GLN A 236 -0.38 -5.36 -21.02
CA GLN A 236 0.42 -5.15 -19.83
C GLN A 236 0.28 -3.70 -19.37
N SER A 237 0.34 -3.48 -18.09
CA SER A 237 0.32 -2.15 -17.48
C SER A 237 1.36 -2.07 -16.39
N SER A 238 2.10 -0.96 -16.38
CA SER A 238 2.98 -0.58 -15.29
C SER A 238 2.47 0.70 -14.66
N LEU A 239 2.28 0.68 -13.35
CA LEU A 239 1.84 1.81 -12.56
C LEU A 239 2.98 2.22 -11.63
N GLU A 240 3.52 3.41 -11.83
CA GLU A 240 4.60 3.98 -11.03
C GLU A 240 4.08 5.16 -10.21
N TYR A 241 4.40 5.17 -8.91
CA TYR A 241 4.20 6.30 -8.02
C TYR A 241 5.53 6.81 -7.50
N LEU A 242 5.71 8.11 -7.53
CA LEU A 242 6.88 8.83 -7.02
C LEU A 242 6.39 9.85 -6.01
N ASP A 243 6.87 9.76 -4.77
CA ASP A 243 6.51 10.68 -3.70
C ASP A 243 7.77 11.31 -3.08
N ASN A 244 7.73 12.63 -2.94
CA ASN A 244 8.72 13.40 -2.22
C ASN A 244 8.03 14.08 -1.04
N THR A 245 8.48 13.81 0.17
CA THR A 245 7.95 14.45 1.37
C THR A 245 9.10 15.09 2.14
N ALA A 246 8.99 16.38 2.39
CA ALA A 246 9.94 17.12 3.22
C ALA A 246 9.18 17.79 4.38
N GLY A 247 9.81 17.84 5.53
CA GLY A 247 9.24 18.51 6.68
C GLY A 247 10.29 19.08 7.60
N ALA A 248 9.90 20.14 8.30
CA ALA A 248 10.69 20.75 9.36
C ALA A 248 9.77 21.19 10.48
N GLY A 249 10.29 21.18 11.68
CA GLY A 249 9.53 21.65 12.82
C GLY A 249 10.40 21.96 14.02
N LEU A 250 9.76 22.52 15.02
CA LEU A 250 10.38 22.82 16.30
C LEU A 250 9.42 22.53 17.45
N ARG A 251 9.97 22.19 18.57
CA ARG A 251 9.29 22.09 19.85
C ARG A 251 10.09 22.88 20.88
N TYR A 252 9.38 23.72 21.64
CA TYR A 252 9.98 24.51 22.70
C TYR A 252 9.24 24.35 24.03
N THR A 253 9.98 23.92 25.03
CA THR A 253 9.53 23.80 26.42
C THR A 253 10.49 24.57 27.33
N PRO A 254 10.20 25.84 27.69
CA PRO A 254 11.08 26.65 28.52
C PRO A 254 11.26 26.06 29.92
N ALA A 255 12.32 26.47 30.60
CA ALA A 255 12.75 25.93 31.88
C ALA A 255 11.67 25.90 32.98
N GLY A 256 10.73 26.85 32.97
CA GLY A 256 9.58 26.87 33.91
C GLY A 256 8.50 25.81 33.63
N LYS A 257 8.59 25.06 32.50
CA LYS A 257 7.69 23.98 32.09
C LYS A 257 6.19 24.34 32.04
N GLN A 258 5.86 25.63 32.11
CA GLN A 258 4.46 26.07 31.98
C GLN A 258 3.98 26.07 30.55
N TRP A 259 4.88 26.20 29.59
CA TRP A 259 4.62 26.17 28.17
C TRP A 259 5.24 24.94 27.49
N ASP A 260 4.51 24.34 26.58
CA ASP A 260 5.02 23.38 25.58
C ASP A 260 4.41 23.81 24.22
N MET A 261 5.25 24.29 23.33
CA MET A 261 4.84 24.87 22.04
C MET A 261 5.55 24.15 20.92
N GLY A 262 4.87 24.02 19.79
CA GLY A 262 5.49 23.47 18.62
C GLY A 262 4.88 23.98 17.33
N ALA A 263 5.70 23.91 16.29
CA ALA A 263 5.36 24.20 14.93
C ALA A 263 5.94 23.14 14.02
N GLN A 264 5.17 22.68 13.03
CA GLN A 264 5.62 21.72 12.04
C GLN A 264 5.05 22.11 10.69
N TYR A 265 5.89 22.10 9.66
CA TYR A 265 5.48 22.20 8.26
C TYR A 265 5.87 20.95 7.51
N ILE A 266 4.94 20.43 6.69
CA ILE A 266 5.14 19.27 5.83
C ILE A 266 4.71 19.66 4.42
N TYR A 267 5.54 19.32 3.45
CA TYR A 267 5.28 19.41 2.04
C TYR A 267 5.40 18.03 1.40
N THR A 268 4.39 17.63 0.62
CA THR A 268 4.42 16.39 -0.18
C THR A 268 4.10 16.70 -1.63
N ASP A 269 4.89 16.13 -2.54
CA ASP A 269 4.67 16.18 -3.99
C ASP A 269 4.74 14.76 -4.55
N GLY A 270 3.59 14.25 -5.00
CA GLY A 270 3.42 12.90 -5.53
C GLY A 270 3.05 12.93 -7.01
N LYS A 271 3.54 11.95 -7.76
CA LYS A 271 3.20 11.73 -9.18
C LYS A 271 2.92 10.27 -9.42
N GLY A 272 1.83 9.98 -10.14
CA GLY A 272 1.50 8.65 -10.63
C GLY A 272 1.56 8.61 -12.14
N LYS A 273 2.26 7.63 -12.68
CA LYS A 273 2.39 7.39 -14.12
C LYS A 273 1.87 6.00 -14.47
N THR A 274 0.98 5.93 -15.45
CA THR A 274 0.47 4.66 -15.98
C THR A 274 0.99 4.45 -17.39
N SER A 275 1.70 3.34 -17.60
CA SER A 275 2.14 2.90 -18.92
C SER A 275 1.31 1.69 -19.34
N LEU A 276 0.78 1.71 -20.56
CA LEU A 276 -0.04 0.63 -21.15
C LEU A 276 0.68 0.09 -22.38
N THR A 277 0.82 -1.22 -22.45
CA THR A 277 1.33 -1.94 -23.63
C THR A 277 0.21 -2.87 -24.13
N PRO A 278 -0.51 -2.47 -25.18
CA PRO A 278 -1.59 -3.27 -25.75
C PRO A 278 -1.04 -4.41 -26.60
N GLY A 279 -1.76 -5.53 -26.64
CA GLY A 279 -1.55 -6.59 -27.63
C GLY A 279 -1.92 -6.14 -29.04
N SER A 280 -1.55 -6.95 -30.02
CA SER A 280 -1.66 -6.57 -31.45
C SER A 280 -3.09 -6.32 -31.94
N ALA A 281 -4.10 -6.84 -31.25
CA ALA A 281 -5.53 -6.61 -31.56
C ALA A 281 -6.15 -5.49 -30.71
N LEU A 282 -5.36 -4.81 -29.87
CA LEU A 282 -5.83 -3.76 -28.99
C LEU A 282 -5.25 -2.41 -29.39
N THR A 283 -6.00 -1.38 -29.12
CA THR A 283 -5.52 0.01 -29.18
C THR A 283 -5.55 0.60 -27.77
N ALA A 284 -4.47 1.22 -27.33
CA ALA A 284 -4.44 1.96 -26.10
C ALA A 284 -3.95 3.38 -26.36
N THR A 285 -4.59 4.34 -25.72
CA THR A 285 -4.12 5.73 -25.66
C THR A 285 -3.32 5.90 -24.36
N SER A 286 -2.26 6.68 -24.40
CA SER A 286 -1.57 7.09 -23.19
C SER A 286 -2.53 7.89 -22.29
N VAL A 287 -2.50 7.60 -21.01
CA VAL A 287 -3.24 8.39 -20.01
C VAL A 287 -2.32 9.45 -19.42
N PRO A 288 -2.84 10.64 -19.04
CA PRO A 288 -2.05 11.66 -18.37
C PRO A 288 -1.51 11.17 -17.02
N ASP A 289 -0.40 11.76 -16.57
CA ASP A 289 0.11 11.53 -15.23
C ASP A 289 -0.88 12.07 -14.19
N THR A 290 -1.02 11.39 -13.07
CA THR A 290 -1.71 11.90 -11.90
C THR A 290 -0.75 12.68 -11.02
N SER A 291 -1.23 13.63 -10.25
CA SER A 291 -0.40 14.40 -9.31
C SER A 291 -1.13 14.66 -8.00
N THR A 292 -0.37 14.74 -6.93
CA THR A 292 -0.86 15.08 -5.60
C THR A 292 0.12 16.03 -4.94
N ARG A 293 -0.38 17.12 -4.36
CA ARG A 293 0.44 18.07 -3.59
C ARG A 293 -0.26 18.41 -2.28
N LEU A 294 0.49 18.32 -1.19
CA LEU A 294 0.03 18.68 0.14
C LEU A 294 0.99 19.69 0.77
N ASP A 295 0.44 20.81 1.24
CA ASP A 295 1.07 21.76 2.15
C ASP A 295 0.34 21.68 3.49
N SER A 296 1.02 21.34 4.57
CA SER A 296 0.44 21.25 5.92
C SER A 296 1.29 22.01 6.92
N LEU A 297 0.68 22.93 7.65
CA LEU A 297 1.26 23.64 8.78
C LEU A 297 0.46 23.33 10.04
N GLN A 298 1.12 22.87 11.07
CA GLN A 298 0.52 22.61 12.37
C GLN A 298 1.24 23.42 13.44
N LEU A 299 0.47 24.13 14.25
CA LEU A 299 0.94 24.86 15.41
C LEU A 299 0.20 24.38 16.65
N TYR A 300 0.90 24.20 17.73
CA TYR A 300 0.27 23.90 19.01
C TYR A 300 0.93 24.67 20.15
N GLY A 301 0.15 24.94 21.18
CA GLY A 301 0.60 25.47 22.44
C GLY A 301 -0.16 24.81 23.58
N LYS A 302 0.54 24.41 24.61
CA LYS A 302 -0.01 23.95 25.88
C LYS A 302 0.50 24.87 26.98
N TYR A 303 -0.41 25.31 27.83
CA TYR A 303 -0.10 26.17 28.96
C TYR A 303 -0.66 25.56 30.25
N VAL A 304 0.23 25.26 31.18
CA VAL A 304 -0.13 24.77 32.52
C VAL A 304 -0.47 25.94 33.39
N VAL A 305 -1.76 26.20 33.60
CA VAL A 305 -2.24 27.28 34.47
C VAL A 305 -1.91 26.97 35.95
N ASN A 306 -2.19 25.75 36.35
CA ASN A 306 -1.85 25.19 37.65
C ASN A 306 -1.86 23.65 37.56
N LYS A 307 -1.61 22.95 38.69
CA LYS A 307 -1.52 21.49 38.75
C LYS A 307 -2.76 20.74 38.22
N ASN A 308 -3.91 21.40 38.15
CA ASN A 308 -5.18 20.81 37.77
C ASN A 308 -5.74 21.35 36.45
N VAL A 309 -5.18 22.44 35.87
CA VAL A 309 -5.72 23.11 34.71
C VAL A 309 -4.66 23.29 33.64
N LEU A 310 -4.95 22.74 32.46
CA LEU A 310 -4.13 22.82 31.27
C LEU A 310 -4.95 23.41 30.11
N LEU A 311 -4.45 24.48 29.52
CA LEU A 311 -4.99 25.04 28.27
C LEU A 311 -4.21 24.47 27.08
N ARG A 312 -4.94 24.16 26.00
CA ARG A 312 -4.35 23.72 24.72
C ARG A 312 -4.91 24.60 23.58
N PHE A 313 -4.00 25.03 22.74
CA PHE A 313 -4.27 25.78 21.53
C PHE A 313 -3.73 24.97 20.36
N ASN A 314 -4.51 24.79 19.32
CA ASN A 314 -4.09 24.11 18.10
C ASN A 314 -4.52 24.93 16.90
N TYR A 315 -3.67 25.01 15.92
CA TYR A 315 -3.97 25.52 14.59
C TYR A 315 -3.43 24.57 13.55
N ALA A 316 -4.25 24.21 12.56
CA ALA A 316 -3.83 23.47 11.42
C ALA A 316 -4.26 24.19 10.16
N TYR A 317 -3.33 24.38 9.26
CA TYR A 317 -3.54 24.79 7.88
C TYR A 317 -3.20 23.62 6.97
N GLU A 318 -4.08 23.32 6.03
CA GLU A 318 -3.85 22.29 5.04
C GLU A 318 -4.34 22.76 3.67
N LYS A 319 -3.48 22.61 2.66
CA LYS A 319 -3.82 22.86 1.27
C LYS A 319 -3.48 21.61 0.46
N TYR A 320 -4.52 20.99 -0.06
CA TYR A 320 -4.41 19.78 -0.86
C TYR A 320 -4.81 20.07 -2.30
N ARG A 321 -4.01 19.60 -3.22
CA ARG A 321 -4.27 19.66 -4.66
C ARG A 321 -3.97 18.32 -5.28
N THR A 322 -4.86 17.84 -6.12
CA THR A 322 -4.68 16.62 -6.89
C THR A 322 -5.22 16.81 -8.30
N SER A 323 -4.63 16.13 -9.24
CA SER A 323 -5.10 15.97 -10.60
C SER A 323 -5.13 14.48 -10.91
N ASP A 324 -6.30 14.00 -11.28
CA ASP A 324 -6.51 12.59 -11.64
C ASP A 324 -7.46 12.54 -12.84
N TRP A 325 -6.91 12.14 -13.98
CA TRP A 325 -7.65 12.07 -15.24
C TRP A 325 -8.89 11.16 -15.16
N ALA A 326 -8.92 10.18 -14.24
CA ALA A 326 -10.06 9.30 -14.07
C ALA A 326 -11.27 10.00 -13.41
N PHE A 327 -11.02 11.10 -12.68
CA PHE A 327 -12.05 11.85 -11.96
C PHE A 327 -12.18 13.27 -12.48
N ASP A 328 -11.11 13.88 -13.00
CA ASP A 328 -11.11 15.25 -13.48
C ASP A 328 -12.07 15.37 -14.68
N ASN A 329 -13.00 16.33 -14.58
CA ASN A 329 -14.06 16.56 -15.56
C ASN A 329 -15.10 15.43 -15.71
N ALA A 330 -15.12 14.46 -14.79
CA ALA A 330 -16.18 13.47 -14.78
C ALA A 330 -17.52 14.12 -14.50
N THR A 331 -18.50 13.84 -15.36
CA THR A 331 -19.89 14.28 -15.16
C THR A 331 -20.76 13.13 -14.71
N PRO A 332 -21.79 13.37 -13.88
CA PRO A 332 -22.75 12.33 -13.55
C PRO A 332 -23.38 11.76 -14.83
N THR A 333 -23.16 10.50 -15.08
CA THR A 333 -23.71 9.80 -16.23
C THR A 333 -23.84 8.32 -15.97
N SER A 334 -24.67 7.65 -16.72
CA SER A 334 -24.74 6.19 -16.73
C SER A 334 -24.26 5.67 -18.09
N SER A 335 -23.34 4.71 -18.07
CA SER A 335 -22.90 4.01 -19.26
C SER A 335 -22.81 2.52 -18.95
N ASN A 336 -23.44 1.69 -19.79
CA ASN A 336 -23.39 0.23 -19.66
C ASN A 336 -23.65 -0.30 -18.24
N ASN A 337 -24.69 0.21 -17.57
CA ASN A 337 -25.06 -0.10 -16.19
C ASN A 337 -24.05 0.38 -15.10
N VAL A 338 -23.14 1.25 -15.46
CA VAL A 338 -22.24 1.92 -14.49
C VAL A 338 -22.76 3.35 -14.27
N LEU A 339 -23.02 3.69 -13.03
CA LEU A 339 -23.32 5.05 -12.61
C LEU A 339 -22.02 5.75 -12.22
N LEU A 340 -21.62 6.74 -13.00
CA LEU A 340 -20.56 7.66 -12.62
C LEU A 340 -21.17 8.78 -11.79
N THR A 341 -20.67 9.00 -10.60
CA THR A 341 -21.22 9.98 -9.65
C THR A 341 -20.74 11.40 -9.89
N GLY A 342 -19.80 11.59 -10.83
CA GLY A 342 -19.24 12.92 -11.14
C GLY A 342 -18.33 13.46 -10.03
N HIS A 343 -17.70 12.57 -9.25
CA HIS A 343 -16.70 12.98 -8.28
C HIS A 343 -15.51 13.60 -9.01
N GLN A 344 -15.15 14.79 -8.60
CA GLN A 344 -13.89 15.41 -9.00
C GLN A 344 -12.81 15.09 -7.98
N ALA A 345 -11.57 15.11 -8.42
CA ALA A 345 -10.44 15.02 -7.52
C ALA A 345 -10.52 16.13 -6.44
N PRO A 346 -10.43 15.80 -5.15
CA PRO A 346 -10.65 16.77 -4.10
C PRO A 346 -9.52 17.79 -4.02
N ASN A 347 -9.84 19.06 -4.30
CA ASN A 347 -8.92 20.18 -4.07
C ASN A 347 -9.51 21.05 -2.97
N TYR A 348 -8.77 21.28 -1.89
CA TYR A 348 -9.26 22.07 -0.78
C TYR A 348 -8.17 22.87 -0.09
N THR A 349 -8.61 23.86 0.67
CA THR A 349 -7.81 24.59 1.65
C THR A 349 -8.59 24.62 2.95
N ALA A 350 -8.02 24.12 4.03
CA ALA A 350 -8.64 24.05 5.34
C ALA A 350 -7.82 24.84 6.37
N ASN A 351 -8.53 25.50 7.28
CA ASN A 351 -7.97 26.13 8.47
C ASN A 351 -8.77 25.65 9.67
N VAL A 352 -8.11 25.07 10.64
CA VAL A 352 -8.75 24.55 11.85
C VAL A 352 -8.13 25.17 13.08
N PHE A 353 -8.96 25.77 13.91
CA PHE A 353 -8.57 26.29 15.22
C PHE A 353 -9.21 25.45 16.31
N GLY A 354 -8.43 25.09 17.31
CA GLY A 354 -8.93 24.37 18.48
C GLY A 354 -8.42 24.99 19.77
N ILE A 355 -9.32 25.16 20.72
CA ILE A 355 -9.00 25.52 22.10
C ILE A 355 -9.65 24.48 23.01
N SER A 356 -8.88 23.93 23.93
CA SER A 356 -9.41 23.00 24.94
C SER A 356 -8.82 23.26 26.32
N VAL A 357 -9.61 22.97 27.32
CA VAL A 357 -9.24 23.02 28.73
C VAL A 357 -9.34 21.62 29.28
N ALA A 358 -8.28 21.16 29.91
CA ALA A 358 -8.28 19.92 30.70
C ALA A 358 -8.07 20.27 32.17
N TYR A 359 -8.83 19.62 33.03
CA TYR A 359 -8.74 19.79 34.49
C TYR A 359 -8.84 18.44 35.19
#